data_b2e315db52cc6229608d2ab57cd1ef0d
#
_entry.id   b2e315db52cc6229608d2ab57cd1ef0d
#
_cell.length_a   1.000
_cell.length_b   1.000
_cell.length_c   1.000
_cell.angle_alpha   90.00
_cell.angle_beta   90.00
_cell.angle_gamma   90.00
#
_symmetry.space_group_name_H-M   'P 1'
#
loop_
_entity.id
_entity.type
_entity.pdbx_description
1 polymer ?
#
loop_
_entity_poly.entity_id
_entity_poly.type
_entity_poly.pdbx_seq_one_letter_code
_entity_poly.pdbx_strand_id
1 'polypeptide(L)'
;MLNVSASGYYAWLDRAPSKRSIQDAVLVERIRAIHAESDATYGMPRVRAELVDEGVKISAKRVARLMRLNAIRGVSRRRGFVVTTQRDQRQRPAPDLVKREFVADGPNQLWVADMTYVPTWAGFIYLAIVLDVWSRRVVGWAIGEQMTAELVLAALNMALQQRRPDGVVHHSDQGSQYTSIAFGERCKKMGVRPSMGTVGDAYDNAMAESFFASLECELIDRRSWHTKTEARLALFTWIEGWYNPRRRHSSIGQISPANFERKHHQDTRIPPSNDKHGLPTVGVCVAGATPPVDNPAPALIDPT
;
A
#
# COMPACT_ATOMS: atom_id res chain seq x y z
N MET A 1 18.26 4.08 50.62
CA MET A 1 16.92 3.99 51.23
C MET A 1 16.04 5.08 50.64
N LEU A 2 14.84 4.72 50.16
CA LEU A 2 13.86 5.70 49.70
C LEU A 2 13.21 6.32 50.93
N ASN A 3 13.33 7.65 51.11
CA ASN A 3 12.69 8.39 52.20
C ASN A 3 11.17 8.53 51.97
N VAL A 4 10.44 7.43 52.05
CA VAL A 4 8.97 7.39 51.88
C VAL A 4 8.38 6.94 53.21
N SER A 5 7.36 7.66 53.71
CA SER A 5 6.63 7.26 54.90
C SER A 5 5.81 5.99 54.66
N ALA A 6 5.63 5.14 55.66
CA ALA A 6 4.81 3.93 55.56
C ALA A 6 3.38 4.25 55.09
N SER A 7 2.78 5.32 55.63
CA SER A 7 1.44 5.76 55.20
C SER A 7 1.41 6.21 53.75
N GLY A 8 2.43 6.90 53.25
CA GLY A 8 2.57 7.29 51.87
C GLY A 8 2.70 6.09 50.91
N TYR A 9 3.40 5.04 51.35
CA TYR A 9 3.54 3.80 50.62
C TYR A 9 2.20 3.06 50.47
N TYR A 10 1.46 2.88 51.55
CA TYR A 10 0.16 2.20 51.50
C TYR A 10 -0.87 3.03 50.74
N ALA A 11 -0.93 4.33 50.89
CA ALA A 11 -1.79 5.23 50.12
C ALA A 11 -1.46 5.21 48.63
N TRP A 12 -0.21 4.95 48.26
CA TRP A 12 0.19 4.75 46.84
C TRP A 12 -0.24 3.36 46.35
N LEU A 13 -0.13 2.32 47.16
CA LEU A 13 -0.50 0.94 46.82
C LEU A 13 -2.01 0.82 46.55
N ASP A 14 -2.83 1.47 47.39
CA ASP A 14 -4.30 1.43 47.32
C ASP A 14 -4.89 2.44 46.32
N ARG A 15 -4.04 3.25 45.69
CA ARG A 15 -4.50 4.28 44.75
C ARG A 15 -5.17 3.68 43.53
N ALA A 16 -6.42 4.04 43.25
CA ALA A 16 -7.10 3.69 42.02
C ALA A 16 -6.31 4.13 40.79
N PRO A 17 -6.36 3.36 39.68
CA PRO A 17 -5.69 3.70 38.43
C PRO A 17 -6.05 5.12 37.99
N SER A 18 -5.07 5.89 37.54
CA SER A 18 -5.31 7.23 37.01
C SER A 18 -6.15 7.17 35.72
N LYS A 19 -6.88 8.23 35.40
CA LYS A 19 -7.64 8.35 34.13
C LYS A 19 -6.75 8.04 32.91
N ARG A 20 -5.48 8.45 32.98
CA ARG A 20 -4.50 8.17 31.93
C ARG A 20 -4.16 6.67 31.82
N SER A 21 -4.01 5.99 32.97
CA SER A 21 -3.73 4.55 33.01
C SER A 21 -4.88 3.75 32.41
N ILE A 22 -6.14 4.12 32.72
CA ILE A 22 -7.33 3.50 32.16
C ILE A 22 -7.39 3.71 30.62
N GLN A 23 -7.14 4.94 30.18
CA GLN A 23 -7.06 5.23 28.75
C GLN A 23 -5.93 4.49 28.04
N ASP A 24 -4.77 4.34 28.70
CA ASP A 24 -3.64 3.59 28.14
C ASP A 24 -3.98 2.10 28.01
N ALA A 25 -4.73 1.52 28.94
CA ALA A 25 -5.20 0.12 28.83
C ALA A 25 -6.10 -0.09 27.62
N VAL A 26 -7.10 0.77 27.40
CA VAL A 26 -7.98 0.72 26.22
C VAL A 26 -7.18 0.86 24.92
N LEU A 27 -6.23 1.80 24.90
CA LEU A 27 -5.35 2.00 23.74
C LEU A 27 -4.46 0.79 23.44
N VAL A 28 -3.97 0.11 24.47
CA VAL A 28 -3.15 -1.11 24.30
C VAL A 28 -3.94 -2.21 23.64
N GLU A 29 -5.20 -2.43 24.03
CA GLU A 29 -6.05 -3.44 23.37
C GLU A 29 -6.28 -3.09 21.91
N ARG A 30 -6.54 -1.81 21.58
CA ARG A 30 -6.68 -1.42 20.18
C ARG A 30 -5.37 -1.55 19.39
N ILE A 31 -4.23 -1.20 19.99
CA ILE A 31 -2.89 -1.39 19.38
C ILE A 31 -2.64 -2.89 19.11
N ARG A 32 -3.03 -3.78 20.03
CA ARG A 32 -2.92 -5.24 19.84
C ARG A 32 -3.79 -5.72 18.68
N ALA A 33 -5.02 -5.24 18.58
CA ALA A 33 -5.92 -5.58 17.48
C ALA A 33 -5.33 -5.15 16.12
N ILE A 34 -4.91 -3.89 15.98
CA ILE A 34 -4.26 -3.38 14.77
C ILE A 34 -2.99 -4.20 14.42
N HIS A 35 -2.19 -4.53 15.42
CA HIS A 35 -0.98 -5.33 15.23
C HIS A 35 -1.31 -6.75 14.76
N ALA A 36 -2.34 -7.38 15.32
CA ALA A 36 -2.83 -8.69 14.89
C ALA A 36 -3.43 -8.64 13.47
N GLU A 37 -4.25 -7.64 13.16
CA GLU A 37 -4.82 -7.42 11.82
C GLU A 37 -3.75 -7.28 10.73
N SER A 38 -2.58 -6.75 11.08
CA SER A 38 -1.42 -6.65 10.20
C SER A 38 -0.53 -7.89 10.20
N ASP A 39 -0.98 -9.01 10.72
CA ASP A 39 -0.16 -10.21 10.91
C ASP A 39 1.14 -9.92 11.69
N ALA A 40 1.05 -9.10 12.73
CA ALA A 40 2.17 -8.65 13.57
C ALA A 40 3.31 -7.94 12.80
N THR A 41 3.02 -7.34 11.64
CA THR A 41 4.03 -6.66 10.82
C THR A 41 4.15 -5.18 11.11
N TYR A 42 3.09 -4.52 11.58
CA TYR A 42 3.08 -3.08 11.77
C TYR A 42 3.90 -2.63 12.97
N GLY A 43 4.85 -1.74 12.73
CA GLY A 43 5.52 -0.94 13.75
C GLY A 43 4.75 0.35 14.07
N MET A 44 5.30 1.13 15.02
CA MET A 44 4.69 2.34 15.56
C MET A 44 4.12 3.31 14.51
N PRO A 45 4.79 3.63 13.39
CA PRO A 45 4.25 4.60 12.44
C PRO A 45 2.93 4.17 11.81
N ARG A 46 2.83 2.90 11.40
CA ARG A 46 1.62 2.36 10.79
C ARG A 46 0.51 2.14 11.80
N VAL A 47 0.82 1.63 13.00
CA VAL A 47 -0.14 1.51 14.11
C VAL A 47 -0.72 2.88 14.48
N ARG A 48 0.12 3.93 14.55
CA ARG A 48 -0.37 5.29 14.80
C ARG A 48 -1.28 5.77 13.68
N ALA A 49 -0.95 5.49 12.43
CA ALA A 49 -1.77 5.91 11.29
C ALA A 49 -3.16 5.25 11.33
N GLU A 50 -3.26 3.96 11.70
CA GLU A 50 -4.57 3.30 11.92
C GLU A 50 -5.37 3.99 13.02
N LEU A 51 -4.77 4.22 14.19
CA LEU A 51 -5.43 4.90 15.30
C LEU A 51 -5.94 6.30 14.91
N VAL A 52 -5.15 7.04 14.13
CA VAL A 52 -5.55 8.38 13.65
C VAL A 52 -6.74 8.30 12.67
N ASP A 53 -6.75 7.33 11.77
CA ASP A 53 -7.86 7.11 10.84
C ASP A 53 -9.15 6.67 11.57
N GLU A 54 -9.02 6.01 12.73
CA GLU A 54 -10.13 5.69 13.64
C GLU A 54 -10.58 6.90 14.48
N GLY A 55 -10.01 8.09 14.26
CA GLY A 55 -10.34 9.31 14.99
C GLY A 55 -9.62 9.48 16.34
N VAL A 56 -8.67 8.61 16.67
CA VAL A 56 -7.93 8.67 17.94
C VAL A 56 -6.81 9.71 17.85
N LYS A 57 -6.93 10.83 18.58
CA LYS A 57 -5.87 11.84 18.70
C LYS A 57 -4.75 11.35 19.61
N ILE A 58 -3.66 10.86 19.01
CA ILE A 58 -2.53 10.27 19.76
C ILE A 58 -1.19 10.68 19.19
N SER A 59 -0.22 10.95 20.10
CA SER A 59 1.15 11.26 19.70
C SER A 59 1.96 9.99 19.40
N ALA A 60 2.93 10.09 18.48
CA ALA A 60 3.85 9.00 18.16
C ALA A 60 4.62 8.49 19.40
N LYS A 61 5.04 9.40 20.28
CA LYS A 61 5.73 9.04 21.54
C LYS A 61 4.87 8.17 22.46
N ARG A 62 3.54 8.45 22.55
CA ARG A 62 2.62 7.64 23.38
C ARG A 62 2.45 6.24 22.78
N VAL A 63 2.23 6.11 21.47
CA VAL A 63 2.12 4.81 20.81
C VAL A 63 3.41 4.01 20.98
N ALA A 64 4.58 4.60 20.70
CA ALA A 64 5.87 3.93 20.87
C ALA A 64 6.11 3.43 22.30
N ARG A 65 5.74 4.24 23.33
CA ARG A 65 5.84 3.85 24.73
C ARG A 65 4.93 2.66 25.05
N LEU A 66 3.67 2.71 24.63
CA LEU A 66 2.70 1.63 24.89
C LEU A 66 3.11 0.33 24.20
N MET A 67 3.53 0.38 22.93
CA MET A 67 4.03 -0.78 22.22
C MET A 67 5.25 -1.39 22.92
N ARG A 68 6.22 -0.57 23.33
CA ARG A 68 7.42 -1.05 24.02
C ARG A 68 7.10 -1.71 25.37
N LEU A 69 6.22 -1.10 26.18
CA LEU A 69 5.82 -1.64 27.49
C LEU A 69 5.07 -2.97 27.38
N ASN A 70 4.41 -3.21 26.24
CA ASN A 70 3.65 -4.44 25.99
C ASN A 70 4.38 -5.41 25.04
N ALA A 71 5.69 -5.23 24.83
CA ALA A 71 6.53 -6.08 23.97
C ALA A 71 6.00 -6.21 22.51
N ILE A 72 5.22 -5.23 22.03
CA ILE A 72 4.69 -5.21 20.66
C ILE A 72 5.73 -4.62 19.72
N ARG A 73 6.16 -5.40 18.72
CA ARG A 73 7.19 -4.99 17.75
C ARG A 73 6.75 -5.34 16.35
N GLY A 74 6.87 -4.40 15.40
CA GLY A 74 6.70 -4.71 13.99
C GLY A 74 7.93 -5.39 13.39
N VAL A 75 7.78 -5.92 12.18
CA VAL A 75 8.90 -6.51 11.44
C VAL A 75 9.86 -5.42 10.95
N SER A 76 11.13 -5.77 10.88
CA SER A 76 12.19 -4.91 10.36
C SER A 76 12.98 -5.68 9.32
N ARG A 77 13.36 -5.00 8.23
CA ARG A 77 14.20 -5.59 7.18
C ARG A 77 15.50 -6.12 7.80
N ARG A 78 15.80 -7.39 7.59
CA ARG A 78 17.11 -7.95 7.92
C ARG A 78 18.15 -7.34 6.98
N ARG A 79 19.29 -6.92 7.52
CA ARG A 79 20.41 -6.42 6.72
C ARG A 79 21.14 -7.62 6.09
N GLY A 80 20.97 -7.81 4.80
CA GLY A 80 21.70 -8.80 4.01
C GLY A 80 21.34 -8.62 2.54
N PHE A 81 22.34 -8.57 1.66
CA PHE A 81 22.16 -8.37 0.21
C PHE A 81 22.68 -9.61 -0.51
N VAL A 82 21.88 -10.16 -1.41
CA VAL A 82 22.32 -11.21 -2.35
C VAL A 82 22.04 -10.69 -3.77
N VAL A 83 23.07 -10.61 -4.60
CA VAL A 83 22.96 -10.23 -6.02
C VAL A 83 22.66 -11.50 -6.83
N THR A 84 21.55 -11.52 -7.56
CA THR A 84 21.04 -12.71 -8.28
C THR A 84 20.95 -12.56 -9.80
N THR A 85 21.28 -11.40 -10.38
CA THR A 85 21.05 -11.12 -11.82
C THR A 85 22.24 -11.51 -12.68
N GLN A 86 22.02 -12.36 -13.72
CA GLN A 86 22.98 -12.65 -14.79
C GLN A 86 22.46 -12.09 -16.12
N ARG A 87 23.31 -11.31 -16.80
CA ARG A 87 23.01 -10.67 -18.09
C ARG A 87 23.25 -11.60 -19.27
N ASP A 88 22.32 -11.59 -20.25
CA ASP A 88 22.58 -12.12 -21.60
C ASP A 88 23.19 -11.02 -22.50
N GLN A 89 24.45 -11.19 -22.89
CA GLN A 89 25.22 -10.21 -23.67
C GLN A 89 24.82 -10.12 -25.16
N ARG A 90 23.91 -10.97 -25.64
CA ARG A 90 23.56 -11.09 -27.06
C ARG A 90 22.42 -10.19 -27.52
N GLN A 91 21.68 -9.62 -26.61
CA GLN A 91 20.49 -8.80 -26.92
C GLN A 91 20.75 -7.32 -26.63
N ARG A 92 20.21 -6.44 -27.49
CA ARG A 92 20.27 -4.98 -27.26
C ARG A 92 19.16 -4.57 -26.30
N PRO A 93 19.50 -3.98 -25.15
CA PRO A 93 18.50 -3.50 -24.22
C PRO A 93 17.75 -2.27 -24.76
N ALA A 94 16.53 -2.06 -24.29
CA ALA A 94 15.80 -0.81 -24.53
C ALA A 94 16.54 0.37 -23.86
N PRO A 95 16.38 1.62 -24.40
CA PRO A 95 17.01 2.79 -23.78
C PRO A 95 16.45 3.04 -22.38
N ASP A 96 17.29 3.55 -21.49
CA ASP A 96 16.83 4.03 -20.17
C ASP A 96 16.07 5.36 -20.36
N LEU A 97 14.75 5.30 -20.17
CA LEU A 97 13.85 6.46 -20.23
C LEU A 97 13.61 7.10 -18.86
N VAL A 98 13.98 6.42 -17.77
CA VAL A 98 13.67 6.83 -16.39
C VAL A 98 14.80 7.67 -15.79
N LYS A 99 16.06 7.36 -16.14
CA LYS A 99 17.26 8.10 -15.68
C LYS A 99 17.28 8.32 -14.17
N ARG A 100 16.89 7.29 -13.40
CA ARG A 100 16.76 7.31 -11.92
C ARG A 100 15.66 8.22 -11.36
N GLU A 101 14.85 8.85 -12.20
CA GLU A 101 13.71 9.66 -11.77
C GLU A 101 12.45 8.80 -11.66
N PHE A 102 12.34 8.01 -10.59
CA PHE A 102 11.15 7.19 -10.32
C PHE A 102 10.03 8.04 -9.71
N VAL A 103 9.59 9.04 -10.47
CA VAL A 103 8.50 9.95 -10.11
C VAL A 103 7.42 9.87 -11.18
N ALA A 104 6.17 9.83 -10.75
CA ALA A 104 5.01 9.92 -11.61
C ALA A 104 3.97 10.82 -10.95
N ASP A 105 3.35 11.70 -11.75
CA ASP A 105 2.33 12.65 -11.28
C ASP A 105 0.92 12.07 -11.31
N GLY A 106 0.76 10.93 -11.95
CA GLY A 106 -0.52 10.24 -12.11
C GLY A 106 -0.38 8.73 -12.33
N PRO A 107 -1.50 8.01 -12.31
CA PRO A 107 -1.51 6.57 -12.50
C PRO A 107 -1.10 6.21 -13.92
N ASN A 108 -0.46 5.04 -14.07
CA ASN A 108 -0.11 4.43 -15.36
C ASN A 108 0.83 5.27 -16.25
N GLN A 109 1.62 6.18 -15.67
CA GLN A 109 2.68 6.89 -16.39
C GLN A 109 3.98 6.08 -16.41
N LEU A 110 4.32 5.48 -15.29
CA LEU A 110 5.52 4.68 -15.11
C LEU A 110 5.21 3.44 -14.28
N TRP A 111 5.51 2.28 -14.86
CA TRP A 111 5.50 1.00 -14.18
C TRP A 111 6.91 0.49 -13.99
N VAL A 112 7.20 -0.08 -12.84
CA VAL A 112 8.42 -0.84 -12.60
C VAL A 112 8.10 -2.32 -12.48
N ALA A 113 8.94 -3.15 -13.05
CA ALA A 113 8.77 -4.60 -13.05
C ALA A 113 10.04 -5.31 -12.65
N ASP A 114 9.87 -6.43 -11.97
CA ASP A 114 10.97 -7.27 -11.53
C ASP A 114 10.45 -8.66 -11.14
N MET A 115 11.37 -9.59 -10.86
CA MET A 115 11.08 -10.96 -10.49
C MET A 115 11.85 -11.39 -9.25
N THR A 116 11.24 -12.27 -8.47
CA THR A 116 11.91 -12.94 -7.35
C THR A 116 11.56 -14.42 -7.32
N TYR A 117 12.34 -15.19 -6.58
CA TYR A 117 12.03 -16.58 -6.29
C TYR A 117 11.45 -16.72 -4.88
N VAL A 118 10.58 -17.71 -4.70
CA VAL A 118 9.97 -18.02 -3.40
C VAL A 118 10.26 -19.49 -3.11
N PRO A 119 10.97 -19.81 -2.01
CA PRO A 119 11.31 -21.17 -1.67
C PRO A 119 10.10 -21.93 -1.11
N THR A 120 9.98 -23.20 -1.51
CA THR A 120 9.07 -24.18 -0.90
C THR A 120 9.82 -25.49 -0.69
N TRP A 121 9.27 -26.39 0.09
CA TRP A 121 9.88 -27.73 0.25
C TRP A 121 9.82 -28.56 -1.06
N ALA A 122 8.87 -28.22 -1.95
CA ALA A 122 8.76 -28.83 -3.29
C ALA A 122 9.59 -28.11 -4.37
N GLY A 123 10.57 -27.28 -3.97
CA GLY A 123 11.40 -26.48 -4.88
C GLY A 123 10.94 -25.01 -4.95
N PHE A 124 11.47 -24.27 -5.90
CA PHE A 124 11.18 -22.85 -6.07
C PHE A 124 9.94 -22.60 -6.94
N ILE A 125 9.26 -21.51 -6.66
CA ILE A 125 8.36 -20.81 -7.59
C ILE A 125 8.88 -19.40 -7.81
N TYR A 126 8.51 -18.79 -8.91
CA TYR A 126 8.96 -17.45 -9.32
C TYR A 126 7.76 -16.53 -9.41
N LEU A 127 7.92 -15.33 -8.85
CA LEU A 127 6.93 -14.27 -8.88
C LEU A 127 7.46 -13.12 -9.73
N ALA A 128 6.76 -12.78 -10.82
CA ALA A 128 6.95 -11.55 -11.55
C ALA A 128 5.89 -10.53 -11.16
N ILE A 129 6.27 -9.26 -10.99
CA ILE A 129 5.35 -8.17 -10.66
C ILE A 129 5.50 -7.00 -11.61
N VAL A 130 4.40 -6.24 -11.74
CA VAL A 130 4.36 -4.91 -12.34
C VAL A 130 3.74 -3.97 -11.32
N LEU A 131 4.47 -2.94 -10.92
CA LEU A 131 4.10 -2.00 -9.87
C LEU A 131 3.94 -0.60 -10.48
N ASP A 132 2.82 0.05 -10.22
CA ASP A 132 2.60 1.45 -10.57
C ASP A 132 3.39 2.35 -9.62
N VAL A 133 4.26 3.20 -10.18
CA VAL A 133 5.19 4.05 -9.43
C VAL A 133 4.44 5.08 -8.60
N TRP A 134 3.36 5.65 -9.13
CA TRP A 134 2.59 6.70 -8.49
C TRP A 134 1.84 6.20 -7.25
N SER A 135 1.12 5.09 -7.41
CA SER A 135 0.25 4.55 -6.34
C SER A 135 0.90 3.48 -5.47
N ARG A 136 2.04 2.93 -5.89
CA ARG A 136 2.66 1.75 -5.28
C ARG A 136 1.82 0.48 -5.40
N ARG A 137 0.80 0.48 -6.26
CA ARG A 137 -0.06 -0.66 -6.46
C ARG A 137 0.58 -1.69 -7.37
N VAL A 138 0.53 -2.95 -6.98
CA VAL A 138 0.83 -4.06 -7.88
C VAL A 138 -0.35 -4.16 -8.85
N VAL A 139 -0.10 -3.80 -10.10
CA VAL A 139 -1.11 -3.73 -11.18
C VAL A 139 -1.12 -4.97 -12.04
N GLY A 140 -0.05 -5.78 -11.97
CA GLY A 140 0.03 -7.07 -12.63
C GLY A 140 1.03 -7.97 -11.91
N TRP A 141 0.78 -9.25 -11.89
CA TRP A 141 1.67 -10.24 -11.34
C TRP A 141 1.39 -11.62 -11.93
N ALA A 142 2.40 -12.47 -11.91
CA ALA A 142 2.28 -13.86 -12.35
C ALA A 142 3.21 -14.76 -11.53
N ILE A 143 2.81 -16.02 -11.36
CA ILE A 143 3.59 -17.03 -10.65
C ILE A 143 3.85 -18.22 -11.58
N GLY A 144 5.12 -18.56 -11.75
CA GLY A 144 5.59 -19.67 -12.58
C GLY A 144 6.51 -20.62 -11.85
N GLU A 145 6.87 -21.70 -12.50
CA GLU A 145 7.83 -22.68 -12.00
C GLU A 145 9.24 -22.45 -12.56
N GLN A 146 9.36 -21.56 -13.54
CA GLN A 146 10.61 -21.20 -14.17
C GLN A 146 10.63 -19.67 -14.42
N MET A 147 11.84 -19.11 -14.48
CA MET A 147 12.07 -17.70 -14.74
C MET A 147 12.12 -17.46 -16.25
N THR A 148 10.97 -17.42 -16.92
CA THR A 148 10.86 -17.35 -18.38
C THR A 148 10.29 -16.01 -18.86
N ALA A 149 10.41 -15.73 -20.15
CA ALA A 149 9.79 -14.56 -20.78
C ALA A 149 8.25 -14.62 -20.70
N GLU A 150 7.66 -15.81 -20.75
CA GLU A 150 6.21 -16.02 -20.59
C GLU A 150 5.72 -15.56 -19.21
N LEU A 151 6.53 -15.73 -18.17
CA LEU A 151 6.19 -15.29 -16.82
C LEU A 151 6.03 -13.77 -16.75
N VAL A 152 7.00 -13.02 -17.28
CA VAL A 152 6.94 -11.54 -17.30
C VAL A 152 5.85 -11.04 -18.24
N LEU A 153 5.62 -11.73 -19.36
CA LEU A 153 4.51 -11.43 -20.27
C LEU A 153 3.15 -11.63 -19.60
N ALA A 154 2.98 -12.67 -18.80
CA ALA A 154 1.74 -12.92 -18.05
C ALA A 154 1.48 -11.78 -17.05
N ALA A 155 2.49 -11.33 -16.30
CA ALA A 155 2.38 -10.20 -15.38
C ALA A 155 2.04 -8.89 -16.15
N LEU A 156 2.73 -8.61 -17.26
CA LEU A 156 2.43 -7.46 -18.12
C LEU A 156 1.01 -7.51 -18.67
N ASN A 157 0.57 -8.67 -19.18
CA ASN A 157 -0.77 -8.84 -19.72
C ASN A 157 -1.85 -8.58 -18.67
N MET A 158 -1.67 -9.06 -17.44
CA MET A 158 -2.57 -8.75 -16.33
C MET A 158 -2.64 -7.23 -16.06
N ALA A 159 -1.50 -6.55 -16.01
CA ALA A 159 -1.45 -5.10 -15.83
C ALA A 159 -2.19 -4.36 -16.95
N LEU A 160 -1.95 -4.74 -18.21
CA LEU A 160 -2.60 -4.14 -19.38
C LEU A 160 -4.11 -4.34 -19.37
N GLN A 161 -4.59 -5.53 -18.99
CA GLN A 161 -6.03 -5.81 -18.90
C GLN A 161 -6.72 -5.00 -17.81
N GLN A 162 -6.08 -4.87 -16.66
CA GLN A 162 -6.64 -4.13 -15.51
C GLN A 162 -6.63 -2.62 -15.73
N ARG A 163 -5.57 -2.09 -16.35
CA ARG A 163 -5.30 -0.64 -16.38
C ARG A 163 -5.61 0.04 -17.70
N ARG A 164 -5.47 -0.68 -18.83
CA ARG A 164 -5.64 -0.15 -20.19
C ARG A 164 -4.91 1.20 -20.37
N PRO A 165 -3.58 1.24 -20.08
CA PRO A 165 -2.83 2.48 -20.11
C PRO A 165 -2.69 3.02 -21.53
N ASP A 166 -2.46 4.33 -21.64
CA ASP A 166 -2.06 4.99 -22.87
C ASP A 166 -0.60 5.46 -22.74
N GLY A 167 0.31 4.82 -23.48
CA GLY A 167 1.71 5.23 -23.55
C GLY A 167 2.55 5.06 -22.27
N VAL A 168 2.22 4.11 -21.40
CA VAL A 168 2.95 3.86 -20.15
C VAL A 168 4.42 3.48 -20.42
N VAL A 169 5.33 3.99 -19.60
CA VAL A 169 6.72 3.51 -19.55
C VAL A 169 6.78 2.29 -18.65
N HIS A 170 7.29 1.17 -19.18
CA HIS A 170 7.54 -0.06 -18.41
C HIS A 170 9.03 -0.22 -18.20
N HIS A 171 9.49 0.02 -16.99
CA HIS A 171 10.90 -0.04 -16.60
C HIS A 171 11.22 -1.36 -15.89
N SER A 172 12.29 -2.02 -16.30
CA SER A 172 12.80 -3.26 -15.71
C SER A 172 14.32 -3.27 -15.69
N ASP A 173 14.90 -4.25 -15.04
CA ASP A 173 16.31 -4.58 -15.22
C ASP A 173 16.59 -5.12 -16.62
N GLN A 174 17.87 -5.35 -16.95
CA GLN A 174 18.29 -5.92 -18.23
C GLN A 174 18.26 -7.46 -18.25
N GLY A 175 17.36 -8.08 -17.50
CA GLY A 175 17.15 -9.52 -17.51
C GLY A 175 16.78 -10.05 -18.90
N SER A 176 17.25 -11.26 -19.25
CA SER A 176 17.00 -11.89 -20.56
C SER A 176 15.52 -12.03 -20.88
N GLN A 177 14.68 -12.11 -19.88
CA GLN A 177 13.22 -12.21 -20.00
C GLN A 177 12.60 -10.94 -20.60
N TYR A 178 13.05 -9.77 -20.17
CA TYR A 178 12.56 -8.46 -20.62
C TYR A 178 13.17 -8.04 -21.97
N THR A 179 14.31 -8.60 -22.35
CA THR A 179 14.94 -8.36 -23.67
C THR A 179 14.43 -9.29 -24.75
N SER A 180 13.54 -10.24 -24.42
CA SER A 180 12.99 -11.19 -25.39
C SER A 180 12.19 -10.50 -26.50
N ILE A 181 12.26 -11.05 -27.72
CA ILE A 181 11.51 -10.54 -28.90
C ILE A 181 10.01 -10.50 -28.60
N ALA A 182 9.47 -11.55 -27.97
CA ALA A 182 8.05 -11.63 -27.65
C ALA A 182 7.60 -10.50 -26.68
N PHE A 183 8.43 -10.13 -25.72
CA PHE A 183 8.16 -9.02 -24.81
C PHE A 183 8.17 -7.68 -25.56
N GLY A 184 9.16 -7.43 -26.40
CA GLY A 184 9.26 -6.21 -27.22
C GLY A 184 8.06 -6.06 -28.18
N GLU A 185 7.66 -7.12 -28.88
CA GLU A 185 6.49 -7.13 -29.76
C GLU A 185 5.20 -6.85 -29.00
N ARG A 186 5.05 -7.43 -27.80
CA ARG A 186 3.88 -7.18 -26.96
C ARG A 186 3.80 -5.73 -26.51
N CYS A 187 4.92 -5.15 -26.05
CA CYS A 187 5.00 -3.74 -25.70
C CYS A 187 4.59 -2.85 -26.87
N LYS A 188 5.16 -3.08 -28.05
CA LYS A 188 4.84 -2.33 -29.28
C LYS A 188 3.36 -2.41 -29.64
N LYS A 189 2.77 -3.62 -29.61
CA LYS A 189 1.35 -3.84 -29.91
C LYS A 189 0.42 -3.09 -28.98
N MET A 190 0.82 -2.92 -27.70
CA MET A 190 -0.02 -2.33 -26.66
C MET A 190 0.33 -0.88 -26.37
N GLY A 191 1.21 -0.23 -27.13
CA GLY A 191 1.62 1.15 -26.90
C GLY A 191 2.45 1.34 -25.63
N VAL A 192 3.02 0.28 -25.07
CA VAL A 192 3.92 0.34 -23.92
C VAL A 192 5.31 0.73 -24.37
N ARG A 193 5.93 1.66 -23.68
CA ARG A 193 7.31 2.09 -23.94
C ARG A 193 8.27 1.32 -23.02
N PRO A 194 9.02 0.33 -23.51
CA PRO A 194 9.98 -0.37 -22.68
C PRO A 194 11.14 0.55 -22.32
N SER A 195 11.59 0.47 -21.07
CA SER A 195 12.75 1.15 -20.52
C SER A 195 13.56 0.16 -19.70
N MET A 196 14.89 0.21 -19.79
CA MET A 196 15.77 -0.68 -19.06
C MET A 196 16.84 0.13 -18.35
N GLY A 197 17.10 -0.21 -17.10
CA GLY A 197 18.15 0.39 -16.30
C GLY A 197 19.54 0.06 -16.84
N THR A 198 20.56 0.73 -16.33
CA THR A 198 21.96 0.46 -16.65
C THR A 198 22.48 -0.75 -15.89
N VAL A 199 23.45 -1.46 -16.46
CA VAL A 199 24.00 -2.66 -15.81
C VAL A 199 24.74 -2.30 -14.53
N GLY A 200 24.38 -2.94 -13.43
CA GLY A 200 25.07 -2.83 -12.15
C GLY A 200 24.68 -1.62 -11.31
N ASP A 201 23.64 -0.88 -11.67
CA ASP A 201 23.15 0.23 -10.86
C ASP A 201 22.04 -0.23 -9.91
N ALA A 202 22.37 -0.33 -8.63
CA ALA A 202 21.44 -0.72 -7.57
C ALA A 202 20.27 0.26 -7.38
N TYR A 203 20.31 1.43 -7.98
CA TYR A 203 19.24 2.43 -7.88
C TYR A 203 18.19 2.31 -8.99
N ASP A 204 18.48 1.60 -10.05
CA ASP A 204 17.64 1.52 -11.24
C ASP A 204 16.32 0.75 -11.00
N ASN A 205 16.18 -0.01 -9.91
CA ASN A 205 14.93 -0.70 -9.57
C ASN A 205 14.58 -0.66 -8.07
N ALA A 206 15.07 0.37 -7.36
CA ALA A 206 14.88 0.52 -5.90
C ALA A 206 13.42 0.39 -5.43
N MET A 207 12.46 0.68 -6.31
CA MET A 207 11.05 0.59 -5.99
C MET A 207 10.53 -0.86 -5.99
N ALA A 208 10.90 -1.67 -6.97
CA ALA A 208 10.61 -3.10 -6.99
C ALA A 208 11.38 -3.83 -5.89
N GLU A 209 12.65 -3.46 -5.64
CA GLU A 209 13.42 -3.99 -4.50
C GLU A 209 12.74 -3.68 -3.16
N SER A 210 12.20 -2.48 -2.98
CA SER A 210 11.44 -2.12 -1.78
C SER A 210 10.15 -2.94 -1.62
N PHE A 211 9.50 -3.30 -2.73
CA PHE A 211 8.35 -4.20 -2.72
C PHE A 211 8.78 -5.59 -2.26
N PHE A 212 9.81 -6.18 -2.90
CA PHE A 212 10.27 -7.53 -2.54
C PHE A 212 10.80 -7.59 -1.11
N ALA A 213 11.53 -6.59 -0.64
CA ALA A 213 11.94 -6.53 0.75
C ALA A 213 10.75 -6.49 1.73
N SER A 214 9.63 -5.90 1.33
CA SER A 214 8.41 -5.95 2.13
C SER A 214 7.78 -7.35 2.09
N LEU A 215 7.71 -7.97 0.92
CA LEU A 215 7.22 -9.33 0.73
C LEU A 215 8.05 -10.35 1.54
N GLU A 216 9.37 -10.24 1.47
CA GLU A 216 10.30 -11.09 2.24
C GLU A 216 10.06 -10.94 3.74
N CYS A 217 10.17 -9.71 4.27
CA CYS A 217 10.03 -9.47 5.71
C CYS A 217 8.63 -9.80 6.25
N GLU A 218 7.58 -9.55 5.48
CA GLU A 218 6.20 -9.65 5.97
C GLU A 218 5.57 -11.01 5.68
N LEU A 219 6.09 -11.77 4.71
CA LEU A 219 5.53 -13.06 4.32
C LEU A 219 6.58 -14.18 4.24
N ILE A 220 7.60 -14.04 3.39
CA ILE A 220 8.49 -15.16 3.03
C ILE A 220 9.34 -15.61 4.22
N ASP A 221 9.99 -14.69 4.92
CA ASP A 221 10.86 -14.97 6.08
C ASP A 221 10.11 -15.50 7.30
N ARG A 222 8.78 -15.40 7.30
CA ARG A 222 7.94 -15.73 8.45
C ARG A 222 7.16 -17.03 8.28
N ARG A 223 7.16 -17.59 7.07
CA ARG A 223 6.39 -18.78 6.72
C ARG A 223 7.24 -19.74 5.91
N SER A 224 6.89 -21.01 5.98
CA SER A 224 7.40 -22.06 5.10
C SER A 224 6.22 -22.80 4.51
N TRP A 225 6.34 -23.21 3.25
CA TRP A 225 5.28 -23.91 2.52
C TRP A 225 5.76 -25.29 2.10
N HIS A 226 4.93 -26.30 2.36
CA HIS A 226 5.23 -27.67 1.94
C HIS A 226 5.04 -27.83 0.44
N THR A 227 4.04 -27.15 -0.13
CA THR A 227 3.69 -27.25 -1.54
C THR A 227 3.77 -25.91 -2.26
N LYS A 228 4.00 -25.97 -3.57
CA LYS A 228 3.96 -24.80 -4.45
C LYS A 228 2.56 -24.15 -4.47
N THR A 229 1.50 -24.93 -4.32
CA THR A 229 0.11 -24.43 -4.28
C THR A 229 -0.17 -23.59 -3.05
N GLU A 230 0.30 -24.01 -1.88
CA GLU A 230 0.21 -23.21 -0.64
C GLU A 230 0.92 -21.87 -0.79
N ALA A 231 2.14 -21.87 -1.33
CA ALA A 231 2.90 -20.63 -1.58
C ALA A 231 2.18 -19.70 -2.57
N ARG A 232 1.61 -20.24 -3.67
CA ARG A 232 0.81 -19.48 -4.63
C ARG A 232 -0.39 -18.79 -3.98
N LEU A 233 -1.14 -19.53 -3.14
CA LEU A 233 -2.28 -18.99 -2.41
C LEU A 233 -1.86 -17.92 -1.41
N ALA A 234 -0.75 -18.11 -0.69
CA ALA A 234 -0.22 -17.15 0.26
C ALA A 234 0.20 -15.84 -0.44
N LEU A 235 0.89 -15.91 -1.58
CA LEU A 235 1.27 -14.76 -2.39
C LEU A 235 0.05 -14.02 -2.93
N PHE A 236 -0.92 -14.74 -3.49
CA PHE A 236 -2.20 -14.16 -3.94
C PHE A 236 -2.89 -13.40 -2.80
N THR A 237 -3.06 -14.05 -1.66
CA THR A 237 -3.73 -13.46 -0.50
C THR A 237 -2.96 -12.22 0.01
N TRP A 238 -1.63 -12.27 0.02
CA TRP A 238 -0.82 -11.16 0.45
C TRP A 238 -0.89 -9.97 -0.53
N ILE A 239 -0.83 -10.19 -1.84
CA ILE A 239 -0.89 -9.11 -2.84
C ILE A 239 -2.29 -8.51 -2.89
N GLU A 240 -3.34 -9.34 -3.11
CA GLU A 240 -4.69 -8.85 -3.39
C GLU A 240 -5.52 -8.62 -2.12
N GLY A 241 -5.27 -9.39 -1.05
CA GLY A 241 -6.01 -9.25 0.22
C GLY A 241 -5.38 -8.27 1.21
N TRP A 242 -4.07 -8.06 1.12
CA TRP A 242 -3.34 -7.24 2.08
C TRP A 242 -2.58 -6.08 1.45
N TYR A 243 -1.59 -6.33 0.58
CA TYR A 243 -0.69 -5.29 0.06
C TYR A 243 -1.45 -4.17 -0.66
N ASN A 244 -2.22 -4.51 -1.69
CA ASN A 244 -2.95 -3.53 -2.48
C ASN A 244 -4.05 -2.81 -1.68
N PRO A 245 -4.98 -3.51 -0.96
CA PRO A 245 -6.13 -2.85 -0.35
C PRO A 245 -5.87 -2.27 1.04
N ARG A 246 -4.90 -2.80 1.81
CA ARG A 246 -4.78 -2.47 3.24
C ARG A 246 -3.42 -1.97 3.68
N ARG A 247 -2.32 -2.54 3.13
CA ARG A 247 -0.99 -2.24 3.61
C ARG A 247 -0.62 -0.76 3.44
N ARG A 248 -0.28 -0.10 4.55
CA ARG A 248 0.10 1.32 4.55
C ARG A 248 1.51 1.55 4.05
N HIS A 249 1.67 2.60 3.24
CA HIS A 249 2.95 3.01 2.68
C HIS A 249 3.30 4.44 3.10
N SER A 250 4.51 4.63 3.65
CA SER A 250 4.97 5.96 4.10
C SER A 250 5.14 6.95 2.94
N SER A 251 5.54 6.46 1.76
CA SER A 251 5.76 7.29 0.57
C SER A 251 4.49 7.90 -0.03
N ILE A 252 3.32 7.34 0.27
CA ILE A 252 2.02 7.83 -0.19
C ILE A 252 1.11 8.25 0.98
N GLY A 253 1.69 8.78 2.06
CA GLY A 253 0.92 9.36 3.16
C GLY A 253 0.35 8.37 4.16
N GLN A 254 0.98 7.20 4.36
CA GLN A 254 0.52 6.17 5.30
C GLN A 254 -0.89 5.62 4.98
N ILE A 255 -1.24 5.57 3.71
CA ILE A 255 -2.46 4.90 3.22
C ILE A 255 -2.10 3.72 2.32
N SER A 256 -3.07 2.87 2.01
CA SER A 256 -2.85 1.75 1.09
C SER A 256 -2.88 2.20 -0.37
N PRO A 257 -2.24 1.46 -1.30
CA PRO A 257 -2.27 1.76 -2.72
C PRO A 257 -3.68 1.97 -3.28
N ALA A 258 -4.62 1.09 -2.96
CA ALA A 258 -6.00 1.20 -3.43
C ALA A 258 -6.73 2.43 -2.85
N ASN A 259 -6.48 2.77 -1.57
CA ASN A 259 -7.07 3.96 -0.96
C ASN A 259 -6.45 5.24 -1.51
N PHE A 260 -5.16 5.23 -1.83
CA PHE A 260 -4.48 6.34 -2.47
C PHE A 260 -5.12 6.66 -3.82
N GLU A 261 -5.29 5.66 -4.69
CA GLU A 261 -5.96 5.83 -5.98
C GLU A 261 -7.40 6.32 -5.83
N ARG A 262 -8.16 5.73 -4.90
CA ARG A 262 -9.56 6.11 -4.65
C ARG A 262 -9.69 7.57 -4.23
N LYS A 263 -8.83 8.03 -3.33
CA LYS A 263 -8.81 9.42 -2.87
C LYS A 263 -8.55 10.38 -4.02
N HIS A 264 -7.56 10.12 -4.85
CA HIS A 264 -7.25 10.95 -6.01
C HIS A 264 -8.36 10.97 -7.06
N HIS A 265 -9.04 9.84 -7.29
CA HIS A 265 -10.21 9.81 -8.19
C HIS A 265 -11.40 10.62 -7.67
N GLN A 266 -11.55 10.75 -6.35
CA GLN A 266 -12.57 11.61 -5.75
C GLN A 266 -12.22 13.08 -5.89
N ASP A 267 -10.97 13.45 -5.60
CA ASP A 267 -10.47 14.84 -5.69
C ASP A 267 -10.55 15.39 -7.14
N THR A 268 -10.32 14.54 -8.15
CA THR A 268 -10.43 14.95 -9.58
C THR A 268 -11.87 15.05 -10.08
N ARG A 269 -12.85 14.51 -9.38
CA ARG A 269 -14.29 14.63 -9.71
C ARG A 269 -14.97 15.82 -9.06
N ILE A 270 -14.36 16.45 -8.08
CA ILE A 270 -14.87 17.69 -7.46
C ILE A 270 -14.25 18.85 -8.25
N PRO A 271 -15.04 19.63 -9.05
CA PRO A 271 -14.51 20.81 -9.71
C PRO A 271 -13.99 21.77 -8.63
N PRO A 272 -12.91 22.55 -8.92
CA PRO A 272 -12.42 23.52 -7.95
C PRO A 272 -13.56 24.47 -7.58
N SER A 273 -13.87 24.57 -6.29
CA SER A 273 -14.82 25.55 -5.78
C SER A 273 -14.33 26.93 -6.17
N ASN A 274 -15.06 27.61 -7.03
CA ASN A 274 -14.77 28.96 -7.47
C ASN A 274 -15.19 29.94 -6.36
N ASP A 275 -14.55 29.87 -5.20
CA ASP A 275 -14.66 30.87 -4.13
C ASP A 275 -13.74 32.07 -4.44
N LYS A 276 -14.11 32.81 -5.49
CA LYS A 276 -13.74 34.19 -5.66
C LYS A 276 -15.03 35.00 -5.81
N HIS A 277 -15.71 35.26 -4.72
CA HIS A 277 -16.54 36.48 -4.61
C HIS A 277 -16.59 36.93 -3.16
N GLY A 278 -16.11 38.16 -3.02
CA GLY A 278 -16.11 38.94 -1.81
C GLY A 278 -17.50 39.15 -1.26
N LEU A 279 -17.54 39.37 0.01
CA LEU A 279 -18.68 39.84 0.80
C LEU A 279 -19.41 41.00 0.13
N PRO A 280 -20.74 41.01 0.10
CA PRO A 280 -21.49 42.26 0.20
C PRO A 280 -22.11 42.40 1.60
N THR A 281 -21.88 43.55 2.13
CA THR A 281 -22.43 44.18 3.31
C THR A 281 -23.96 44.10 3.41
N VAL A 282 -24.37 43.89 4.62
CA VAL A 282 -25.62 44.20 5.32
C VAL A 282 -26.63 45.11 4.59
N GLY A 283 -27.85 44.61 4.47
CA GLY A 283 -29.05 45.38 4.23
C GLY A 283 -30.24 44.73 4.96
N VAL A 284 -30.61 45.33 6.08
CA VAL A 284 -31.81 45.02 6.85
C VAL A 284 -33.02 45.52 6.08
N CYS A 285 -34.05 44.67 5.90
CA CYS A 285 -35.46 45.12 5.82
C CYS A 285 -36.42 44.04 6.29
N VAL A 286 -37.36 44.46 7.10
CA VAL A 286 -38.35 43.78 7.91
C VAL A 286 -39.66 43.62 7.14
N ALA A 287 -40.47 42.63 7.57
CA ALA A 287 -41.95 42.41 7.46
C ALA A 287 -42.48 41.77 6.16
N GLY A 288 -43.17 40.68 6.26
CA GLY A 288 -44.55 40.52 6.63
C GLY A 288 -45.22 39.32 5.94
N ALA A 289 -45.97 38.55 6.71
CA ALA A 289 -47.19 37.81 6.38
C ALA A 289 -47.11 36.37 5.81
N THR A 290 -47.58 35.46 6.62
CA THR A 290 -48.10 34.10 6.40
C THR A 290 -49.57 34.14 5.91
N PRO A 291 -50.26 32.95 5.79
CA PRO A 291 -50.27 31.87 4.78
C PRO A 291 -51.65 31.81 4.07
N PRO A 292 -52.20 30.78 3.45
CA PRO A 292 -52.54 29.46 3.96
C PRO A 292 -52.43 28.25 2.96
N VAL A 293 -52.31 27.10 3.51
CA VAL A 293 -52.98 25.79 3.43
C VAL A 293 -53.87 25.51 2.20
N ASP A 294 -53.54 24.40 1.50
CA ASP A 294 -54.57 23.37 1.24
C ASP A 294 -53.92 22.07 0.76
N ASN A 295 -54.30 21.01 1.46
CA ASN A 295 -54.07 19.59 1.15
C ASN A 295 -55.34 19.06 0.43
N PRO A 296 -55.33 18.11 -0.47
CA PRO A 296 -55.99 16.88 -0.16
C PRO A 296 -55.24 15.60 -0.53
N ALA A 297 -55.43 14.63 0.34
CA ALA A 297 -55.06 13.22 0.22
C ALA A 297 -56.17 12.44 -0.54
N PRO A 298 -56.14 11.09 -0.53
CA PRO A 298 -55.60 10.20 -1.55
C PRO A 298 -56.74 9.36 -2.19
N ALA A 299 -56.43 8.64 -3.26
CA ALA A 299 -57.27 7.59 -3.79
C ALA A 299 -56.55 6.26 -3.87
N LEU A 300 -57.01 5.33 -3.10
CA LEU A 300 -56.90 3.88 -3.21
C LEU A 300 -57.52 3.37 -4.52
N ILE A 301 -56.90 2.44 -5.21
CA ILE A 301 -57.61 1.37 -5.94
C ILE A 301 -56.74 0.11 -5.86
N ASP A 302 -57.38 -0.95 -5.39
CA ASP A 302 -56.97 -2.34 -5.23
C ASP A 302 -57.30 -3.15 -6.51
N PRO A 303 -57.09 -4.44 -6.53
CA PRO A 303 -56.30 -5.19 -7.55
C PRO A 303 -57.18 -6.01 -8.49
N THR A 304 -56.55 -6.41 -9.55
CA THR A 304 -56.84 -7.72 -10.22
C THR A 304 -55.54 -8.22 -10.89
#